data_932adb24dc7845029adbd01b4ba26e45
#
_entry.id   932adb24dc7845029adbd01b4ba26e45
#
_cell.length_a   1.000
_cell.length_b   1.000
_cell.length_c   1.000
_cell.angle_alpha   90.00
_cell.angle_beta   90.00
_cell.angle_gamma   90.00
#
_symmetry.space_group_name_H-M   'P 1'
#
loop_
_entity.id
_entity.type
_entity.pdbx_description
1 polymer ?
#
loop_
_entity_poly.entity_id
_entity_poly.type
_entity_poly.pdbx_seq_one_letter_code
_entity_poly.pdbx_strand_id
1 'polypeptide(L)'
;VGGFVMLYGAGVFVLTAGGLALGELVQRVEGPVDRAVFDLMEDHYDRQWADPVELVGRLGNVWQTRFVALVAIVVLTGVALWRRERPWVPAFLISTSVLVQKFDQAALAKVVDRGHPPTTLGTFPSGGCARVLVIYGTITFLALAYSCAGRAVRIWSWSAIVTLAYVEGCTRTYLNKHWVTDVFGGWAVGGAMLLVTVFAARALLDARRMAPDGDASPNRSNPASRPRHRALAGVMPDC
;
A
#
# COMPACT_ATOMS: atom_id res chain seq x y z
N VAL A 1 9.89 -15.10 -9.27
CA VAL A 1 9.19 -13.98 -9.95
C VAL A 1 7.88 -14.47 -10.56
N GLY A 2 7.83 -15.63 -11.26
CA GLY A 2 6.61 -16.15 -11.90
C GLY A 2 5.43 -16.31 -10.94
N GLY A 3 5.63 -16.93 -9.78
CA GLY A 3 4.57 -17.07 -8.76
C GLY A 3 4.03 -15.73 -8.24
N PHE A 4 4.89 -14.72 -8.08
CA PHE A 4 4.45 -13.36 -7.74
C PHE A 4 3.56 -12.78 -8.83
N VAL A 5 3.97 -12.86 -10.10
CA VAL A 5 3.21 -12.29 -11.22
C VAL A 5 1.83 -12.94 -11.34
N MET A 6 1.75 -14.26 -11.20
CA MET A 6 0.47 -14.98 -11.24
C MET A 6 -0.45 -14.60 -10.07
N LEU A 7 0.07 -14.63 -8.85
CA LEU A 7 -0.70 -14.33 -7.64
C LEU A 7 -1.16 -12.86 -7.63
N TYR A 8 -0.26 -11.96 -8.00
CA TYR A 8 -0.55 -10.53 -8.05
C TYR A 8 -1.54 -10.21 -9.17
N GLY A 9 -1.35 -10.77 -10.36
CA GLY A 9 -2.26 -10.59 -11.51
C GLY A 9 -3.66 -11.13 -11.23
N ALA A 10 -3.78 -12.35 -10.69
CA ALA A 10 -5.07 -12.90 -10.27
C ALA A 10 -5.74 -12.04 -9.19
N GLY A 11 -4.97 -11.59 -8.20
CA GLY A 11 -5.45 -10.70 -7.15
C GLY A 11 -5.99 -9.39 -7.71
N VAL A 12 -5.25 -8.72 -8.59
CA VAL A 12 -5.68 -7.47 -9.24
C VAL A 12 -6.96 -7.70 -10.06
N PHE A 13 -7.04 -8.79 -10.81
CA PHE A 13 -8.25 -9.13 -11.58
C PHE A 13 -9.47 -9.26 -10.66
N VAL A 14 -9.37 -10.03 -9.58
CA VAL A 14 -10.45 -10.19 -8.59
C VAL A 14 -10.82 -8.86 -7.96
N LEU A 15 -9.84 -8.00 -7.69
CA LEU A 15 -10.07 -6.68 -7.12
C LEU A 15 -10.79 -5.74 -8.07
N THR A 16 -10.38 -5.72 -9.34
CA THR A 16 -11.06 -4.89 -10.35
C THR A 16 -12.50 -5.35 -10.52
N ALA A 17 -12.75 -6.66 -10.62
CA ALA A 17 -14.11 -7.20 -10.68
C ALA A 17 -14.94 -6.89 -9.43
N GLY A 18 -14.35 -7.03 -8.24
CA GLY A 18 -14.98 -6.64 -6.97
C GLY A 18 -15.24 -5.13 -6.86
N GLY A 19 -14.32 -4.31 -7.35
CA GLY A 19 -14.48 -2.85 -7.42
C GLY A 19 -15.61 -2.41 -8.35
N LEU A 20 -15.79 -3.11 -9.49
CA LEU A 20 -16.92 -2.88 -10.37
C LEU A 20 -18.25 -3.25 -9.71
N ALA A 21 -18.32 -4.42 -9.08
CA ALA A 21 -19.51 -4.84 -8.34
C ALA A 21 -19.85 -3.89 -7.18
N LEU A 22 -18.83 -3.42 -6.47
CA LEU A 22 -18.98 -2.39 -5.43
C LEU A 22 -19.47 -1.07 -6.03
N GLY A 23 -18.96 -0.67 -7.20
CA GLY A 23 -19.40 0.52 -7.91
C GLY A 23 -20.87 0.47 -8.29
N GLU A 24 -21.34 -0.65 -8.84
CA GLU A 24 -22.77 -0.84 -9.15
C GLU A 24 -23.65 -0.82 -7.90
N LEU A 25 -23.20 -1.43 -6.79
CA LEU A 25 -23.91 -1.38 -5.52
C LEU A 25 -24.00 0.06 -4.99
N VAL A 26 -22.88 0.78 -5.05
CA VAL A 26 -22.79 2.17 -4.61
C VAL A 26 -23.74 3.06 -5.44
N GLN A 27 -23.82 2.89 -6.76
CA GLN A 27 -24.76 3.63 -7.61
C GLN A 27 -26.23 3.47 -7.17
N ARG A 28 -26.59 2.34 -6.57
CA ARG A 28 -27.97 2.09 -6.08
C ARG A 28 -28.29 2.77 -4.75
N VAL A 29 -27.27 3.00 -3.91
CA VAL A 29 -27.45 3.52 -2.54
C VAL A 29 -26.92 4.95 -2.36
N GLU A 30 -26.26 5.53 -3.35
CA GLU A 30 -25.51 6.78 -3.24
C GLU A 30 -26.37 8.01 -2.96
N GLY A 31 -27.55 8.08 -3.57
CA GLY A 31 -28.30 9.33 -3.64
C GLY A 31 -28.63 9.96 -2.29
N PRO A 32 -29.27 9.27 -1.35
CA PRO A 32 -29.68 9.88 -0.06
C PRO A 32 -28.51 10.12 0.88
N VAL A 33 -27.55 9.15 0.96
CA VAL A 33 -26.42 9.22 1.90
C VAL A 33 -25.41 10.26 1.45
N ASP A 34 -25.04 10.24 0.17
CA ASP A 34 -24.06 11.18 -0.38
C ASP A 34 -24.56 12.63 -0.28
N ARG A 35 -25.84 12.88 -0.59
CA ARG A 35 -26.42 14.21 -0.49
C ARG A 35 -26.52 14.67 0.96
N ALA A 36 -26.99 13.83 1.87
CA ALA A 36 -27.07 14.19 3.29
C ALA A 36 -25.71 14.56 3.88
N VAL A 37 -24.64 13.82 3.51
CA VAL A 37 -23.27 14.14 3.97
C VAL A 37 -22.75 15.40 3.29
N PHE A 38 -23.03 15.57 2.00
CA PHE A 38 -22.64 16.77 1.26
C PHE A 38 -23.26 18.02 1.87
N ASP A 39 -24.59 18.03 2.08
CA ASP A 39 -25.32 19.15 2.67
C ASP A 39 -24.81 19.44 4.08
N LEU A 40 -24.56 18.38 4.89
CA LEU A 40 -23.97 18.53 6.22
C LEU A 40 -22.58 19.20 6.19
N MET A 41 -21.74 18.82 5.23
CA MET A 41 -20.41 19.44 5.09
C MET A 41 -20.51 20.86 4.56
N GLU A 42 -21.45 21.16 3.65
CA GLU A 42 -21.67 22.52 3.15
C GLU A 42 -22.16 23.46 4.27
N ASP A 43 -23.07 23.00 5.10
CA ASP A 43 -23.60 23.75 6.25
C ASP A 43 -22.51 24.05 7.31
N HIS A 44 -21.52 23.16 7.45
CA HIS A 44 -20.43 23.29 8.43
C HIS A 44 -19.10 23.75 7.80
N TYR A 45 -19.11 24.09 6.50
CA TYR A 45 -17.92 24.55 5.82
C TYR A 45 -17.50 25.92 6.34
N ASP A 46 -16.27 26.00 6.85
CA ASP A 46 -15.65 27.25 7.26
C ASP A 46 -14.37 27.47 6.45
N ARG A 47 -14.32 28.59 5.74
CA ARG A 47 -13.22 28.97 4.87
C ARG A 47 -11.87 29.02 5.59
N GLN A 48 -11.85 29.37 6.88
CA GLN A 48 -10.60 29.41 7.66
C GLN A 48 -9.93 28.04 7.77
N TRP A 49 -10.72 26.93 7.73
CA TRP A 49 -10.20 25.57 7.79
C TRP A 49 -9.93 24.96 6.43
N ALA A 50 -10.33 25.59 5.33
CA ALA A 50 -10.16 25.01 4.00
C ALA A 50 -8.68 24.82 3.64
N ASP A 51 -7.82 25.81 3.86
CA ASP A 51 -6.39 25.72 3.55
C ASP A 51 -5.64 24.70 4.43
N PRO A 52 -5.83 24.66 5.77
CA PRO A 52 -5.26 23.60 6.61
C PRO A 52 -5.72 22.20 6.20
N VAL A 53 -7.01 22.01 5.94
CA VAL A 53 -7.56 20.72 5.52
C VAL A 53 -7.04 20.31 4.13
N GLU A 54 -6.96 21.27 3.19
CA GLU A 54 -6.35 21.03 1.88
C GLU A 54 -4.88 20.61 2.01
N LEU A 55 -4.12 21.26 2.89
CA LEU A 55 -2.71 20.92 3.12
C LEU A 55 -2.56 19.47 3.61
N VAL A 56 -3.41 19.04 4.54
CA VAL A 56 -3.42 17.65 5.04
C VAL A 56 -3.82 16.70 3.92
N GLY A 57 -4.86 17.01 3.16
CA GLY A 57 -5.34 16.21 2.03
C GLY A 57 -4.36 16.12 0.86
N ARG A 58 -3.29 16.92 0.84
CA ARG A 58 -2.22 16.77 -0.17
C ARG A 58 -1.46 15.46 -0.07
N LEU A 59 -1.45 14.81 1.07
CA LEU A 59 -0.74 13.54 1.26
C LEU A 59 -1.26 12.43 0.33
N GLY A 60 -2.55 12.42 0.01
CA GLY A 60 -3.14 11.50 -0.97
C GLY A 60 -3.05 11.98 -2.43
N ASN A 61 -2.53 13.18 -2.72
CA ASN A 61 -2.44 13.68 -4.08
C ASN A 61 -1.38 12.94 -4.91
N VAL A 62 -1.56 12.95 -6.23
CA VAL A 62 -0.73 12.20 -7.18
C VAL A 62 0.75 12.55 -7.08
N TRP A 63 1.08 13.84 -7.01
CA TRP A 63 2.48 14.29 -6.99
C TRP A 63 3.18 13.97 -5.68
N GLN A 64 2.51 14.19 -4.55
CA GLN A 64 3.06 13.91 -3.23
C GLN A 64 3.29 12.41 -3.03
N THR A 65 2.33 11.58 -3.40
CA THR A 65 2.49 10.13 -3.30
C THR A 65 3.59 9.59 -4.21
N ARG A 66 3.76 10.15 -5.43
CA ARG A 66 4.85 9.76 -6.33
C ARG A 66 6.21 10.20 -5.79
N PHE A 67 6.29 11.42 -5.25
CA PHE A 67 7.52 11.90 -4.63
C PHE A 67 7.94 11.02 -3.45
N VAL A 68 7.01 10.74 -2.54
CA VAL A 68 7.27 9.83 -1.39
C VAL A 68 7.65 8.43 -1.87
N ALA A 69 6.98 7.90 -2.90
CA ALA A 69 7.33 6.60 -3.49
C ALA A 69 8.77 6.60 -4.03
N LEU A 70 9.18 7.65 -4.75
CA LEU A 70 10.54 7.78 -5.28
C LEU A 70 11.58 7.81 -4.16
N VAL A 71 11.37 8.65 -3.14
CA VAL A 71 12.26 8.72 -1.96
C VAL A 71 12.34 7.36 -1.26
N ALA A 72 11.19 6.70 -1.07
CA ALA A 72 11.14 5.39 -0.44
C ALA A 72 11.88 4.32 -1.26
N ILE A 73 11.78 4.34 -2.59
CA ILE A 73 12.55 3.45 -3.47
C ILE A 73 14.05 3.63 -3.22
N VAL A 74 14.54 4.86 -3.23
CA VAL A 74 15.97 5.15 -3.03
C VAL A 74 16.43 4.67 -1.65
N VAL A 75 15.71 5.05 -0.59
CA VAL A 75 16.07 4.71 0.79
C VAL A 75 16.01 3.20 1.02
N LEU A 76 14.92 2.54 0.64
CA LEU A 76 14.75 1.11 0.90
C LEU A 76 15.66 0.25 0.02
N THR A 77 15.99 0.70 -1.19
CA THR A 77 17.01 0.05 -2.02
C THR A 77 18.38 0.16 -1.36
N GLY A 78 18.73 1.34 -0.81
CA GLY A 78 19.97 1.51 -0.04
C GLY A 78 20.02 0.61 1.19
N VAL A 79 18.92 0.49 1.93
CA VAL A 79 18.81 -0.43 3.09
C VAL A 79 18.95 -1.88 2.64
N ALA A 80 18.31 -2.28 1.54
CA ALA A 80 18.41 -3.64 1.01
C ALA A 80 19.86 -3.98 0.59
N LEU A 81 20.56 -3.05 -0.07
CA LEU A 81 21.99 -3.19 -0.41
C LEU A 81 22.85 -3.36 0.85
N TRP A 82 22.66 -2.50 1.86
CA TRP A 82 23.41 -2.58 3.12
C TRP A 82 23.18 -3.91 3.84
N ARG A 83 21.95 -4.41 3.82
CA ARG A 83 21.57 -5.69 4.42
C ARG A 83 21.88 -6.91 3.54
N ARG A 84 22.47 -6.71 2.36
CA ARG A 84 22.73 -7.74 1.36
C ARG A 84 21.48 -8.51 0.92
N GLU A 85 20.35 -7.82 0.97
CA GLU A 85 19.07 -8.29 0.46
C GLU A 85 18.93 -8.00 -1.05
N ARG A 86 17.80 -8.38 -1.67
CA ARG A 86 17.54 -8.10 -3.10
C ARG A 86 17.24 -6.64 -3.33
N PRO A 87 18.16 -5.81 -3.87
CA PRO A 87 17.97 -4.36 -3.96
C PRO A 87 16.90 -3.93 -4.96
N TRP A 88 16.54 -4.79 -5.90
CA TRP A 88 15.50 -4.52 -6.89
C TRP A 88 14.08 -4.64 -6.33
N VAL A 89 13.88 -5.33 -5.20
CA VAL A 89 12.54 -5.60 -4.63
C VAL A 89 11.80 -4.34 -4.22
N PRO A 90 12.40 -3.37 -3.50
CA PRO A 90 11.71 -2.12 -3.17
C PRO A 90 11.26 -1.35 -4.41
N ALA A 91 12.16 -1.18 -5.38
CA ALA A 91 11.84 -0.49 -6.62
C ALA A 91 10.70 -1.18 -7.38
N PHE A 92 10.77 -2.51 -7.49
CA PHE A 92 9.76 -3.31 -8.18
C PHE A 92 8.38 -3.23 -7.50
N LEU A 93 8.31 -3.48 -6.19
CA LEU A 93 7.03 -3.52 -5.48
C LEU A 93 6.36 -2.14 -5.38
N ILE A 94 7.14 -1.08 -5.07
CA ILE A 94 6.58 0.26 -4.98
C ILE A 94 6.13 0.76 -6.36
N SER A 95 6.95 0.58 -7.40
CA SER A 95 6.58 1.00 -8.75
C SER A 95 5.36 0.24 -9.27
N THR A 96 5.30 -1.07 -9.05
CA THR A 96 4.14 -1.89 -9.43
C THR A 96 2.87 -1.42 -8.70
N SER A 97 2.97 -1.14 -7.39
CA SER A 97 1.83 -0.63 -6.61
C SER A 97 1.32 0.71 -7.14
N VAL A 98 2.24 1.64 -7.49
CA VAL A 98 1.87 2.94 -8.08
C VAL A 98 1.18 2.78 -9.43
N LEU A 99 1.73 1.92 -10.30
CA LEU A 99 1.19 1.70 -11.65
C LEU A 99 -0.17 1.01 -11.60
N VAL A 100 -0.27 -0.09 -10.86
CA VAL A 100 -1.52 -0.85 -10.76
C VAL A 100 -2.62 0.01 -10.15
N GLN A 101 -2.33 0.73 -9.05
CA GLN A 101 -3.31 1.65 -8.46
C GLN A 101 -3.79 2.70 -9.48
N LYS A 102 -2.88 3.29 -10.25
CA LYS A 102 -3.23 4.29 -11.26
C LYS A 102 -4.16 3.72 -12.34
N PHE A 103 -3.82 2.55 -12.89
CA PHE A 103 -4.59 1.95 -13.98
C PHE A 103 -5.91 1.39 -13.50
N ASP A 104 -5.95 0.73 -12.35
CA ASP A 104 -7.17 0.19 -11.76
C ASP A 104 -8.16 1.31 -11.41
N GLN A 105 -7.69 2.39 -10.77
CA GLN A 105 -8.52 3.56 -10.51
C GLN A 105 -9.07 4.18 -11.80
N ALA A 106 -8.25 4.31 -12.83
CA ALA A 106 -8.70 4.88 -14.10
C ALA A 106 -9.74 3.98 -14.79
N ALA A 107 -9.57 2.66 -14.70
CA ALA A 107 -10.53 1.69 -15.23
C ALA A 107 -11.86 1.75 -14.47
N LEU A 108 -11.83 1.75 -13.14
CA LEU A 108 -13.02 1.84 -12.30
C LEU A 108 -13.75 3.16 -12.52
N ALA A 109 -13.03 4.29 -12.55
CA ALA A 109 -13.63 5.59 -12.79
C ALA A 109 -14.33 5.70 -14.15
N LYS A 110 -13.79 5.03 -15.18
CA LYS A 110 -14.38 5.01 -16.52
C LYS A 110 -15.61 4.11 -16.63
N VAL A 111 -15.59 2.97 -15.93
CA VAL A 111 -16.67 1.97 -16.04
C VAL A 111 -17.83 2.31 -15.11
N VAL A 112 -17.54 2.76 -13.91
CA VAL A 112 -18.57 3.09 -12.92
C VAL A 112 -19.30 4.39 -13.29
N ASP A 113 -18.65 5.30 -14.01
CA ASP A 113 -19.18 6.54 -14.58
C ASP A 113 -20.34 7.18 -13.78
N ARG A 114 -20.12 7.40 -12.50
CA ARG A 114 -21.10 8.07 -11.63
C ARG A 114 -20.83 9.56 -11.56
N GLY A 115 -21.88 10.33 -11.32
CA GLY A 115 -21.78 11.77 -11.14
C GLY A 115 -20.83 12.16 -9.99
N HIS A 116 -20.27 13.35 -10.08
CA HIS A 116 -19.40 13.93 -9.05
C HIS A 116 -20.14 15.00 -8.24
N PRO A 117 -19.64 15.39 -7.04
CA PRO A 117 -20.15 16.53 -6.33
C PRO A 117 -20.13 17.80 -7.19
N PRO A 118 -21.06 18.74 -7.00
CA PRO A 118 -21.11 19.99 -7.79
C PRO A 118 -19.82 20.81 -7.75
N THR A 119 -19.01 20.63 -6.72
CA THR A 119 -17.81 21.42 -6.43
C THR A 119 -16.57 20.92 -7.16
N THR A 120 -16.52 19.66 -7.60
CA THR A 120 -15.31 19.06 -8.18
C THR A 120 -15.60 17.94 -9.18
N LEU A 121 -14.53 17.49 -9.86
CA LEU A 121 -14.54 16.33 -10.77
C LEU A 121 -14.13 15.02 -10.05
N GLY A 122 -14.51 14.86 -8.77
CA GLY A 122 -14.25 13.63 -8.02
C GLY A 122 -14.95 12.44 -8.67
N THR A 123 -14.22 11.33 -8.85
CA THR A 123 -14.75 10.10 -9.45
C THR A 123 -14.67 8.94 -8.48
N PHE A 124 -15.52 7.94 -8.69
CA PHE A 124 -15.42 6.68 -7.95
C PHE A 124 -14.29 5.80 -8.51
N PRO A 125 -13.52 5.13 -7.64
CA PRO A 125 -13.36 5.37 -6.21
C PRO A 125 -12.44 6.56 -5.94
N SER A 126 -12.44 7.09 -4.68
CA SER A 126 -11.52 8.16 -4.30
C SER A 126 -10.07 7.72 -4.43
N GLY A 127 -9.37 8.30 -5.41
CA GLY A 127 -7.99 7.94 -5.69
C GLY A 127 -7.00 8.37 -4.60
N GLY A 128 -7.29 9.43 -3.86
CA GLY A 128 -6.48 9.87 -2.72
C GLY A 128 -6.46 8.82 -1.62
N CYS A 129 -7.65 8.36 -1.21
CA CYS A 129 -7.82 7.33 -0.19
C CYS A 129 -7.16 6.00 -0.59
N ALA A 130 -7.34 5.55 -1.84
CA ALA A 130 -6.71 4.33 -2.34
C ALA A 130 -5.18 4.45 -2.36
N ARG A 131 -4.62 5.59 -2.81
CA ARG A 131 -3.16 5.81 -2.87
C ARG A 131 -2.50 5.76 -1.50
N VAL A 132 -3.11 6.39 -0.50
CA VAL A 132 -2.59 6.35 0.87
C VAL A 132 -2.44 4.91 1.35
N LEU A 133 -3.47 4.09 1.20
CA LEU A 133 -3.41 2.70 1.65
C LEU A 133 -2.39 1.88 0.85
N VAL A 134 -2.44 1.93 -0.47
CA VAL A 134 -1.59 1.08 -1.33
C VAL A 134 -0.13 1.50 -1.25
N ILE A 135 0.18 2.78 -1.47
CA ILE A 135 1.57 3.24 -1.62
C ILE A 135 2.25 3.31 -0.26
N TYR A 136 1.66 4.04 0.71
CA TYR A 136 2.27 4.15 2.03
C TYR A 136 2.23 2.83 2.80
N GLY A 137 1.17 2.01 2.60
CA GLY A 137 1.09 0.67 3.16
C GLY A 137 2.19 -0.25 2.61
N THR A 138 2.46 -0.22 1.30
CA THR A 138 3.57 -1.00 0.69
C THR A 138 4.93 -0.55 1.21
N ILE A 139 5.15 0.77 1.32
CA ILE A 139 6.39 1.33 1.90
C ILE A 139 6.55 0.87 3.35
N THR A 140 5.49 0.98 4.16
CA THR A 140 5.49 0.53 5.55
C THR A 140 5.77 -0.96 5.67
N PHE A 141 5.13 -1.78 4.85
CA PHE A 141 5.39 -3.22 4.80
C PHE A 141 6.86 -3.53 4.54
N LEU A 142 7.46 -2.90 3.52
CA LEU A 142 8.88 -3.11 3.18
C LEU A 142 9.81 -2.60 4.27
N ALA A 143 9.54 -1.43 4.84
CA ALA A 143 10.32 -0.89 5.96
C ALA A 143 10.32 -1.84 7.16
N LEU A 144 9.15 -2.40 7.51
CA LEU A 144 9.01 -3.39 8.56
C LEU A 144 9.64 -4.75 8.23
N ALA A 145 9.64 -5.15 6.95
CA ALA A 145 10.27 -6.38 6.49
C ALA A 145 11.79 -6.29 6.55
N TYR A 146 12.36 -5.10 6.30
CA TYR A 146 13.80 -4.84 6.39
C TYR A 146 14.25 -4.36 7.77
N SER A 147 13.38 -4.27 8.74
CA SER A 147 13.72 -3.87 10.11
C SER A 147 13.48 -5.03 11.09
N CYS A 148 14.24 -5.05 12.18
CA CYS A 148 13.97 -5.94 13.31
C CYS A 148 12.92 -5.35 14.25
N ALA A 149 11.86 -4.77 13.69
CA ALA A 149 10.84 -4.06 14.43
C ALA A 149 10.05 -5.00 15.36
N GLY A 150 10.00 -4.65 16.62
CA GLY A 150 9.18 -5.35 17.61
C GLY A 150 7.67 -5.16 17.35
N ARG A 151 6.86 -5.97 18.04
CA ARG A 151 5.40 -5.98 17.86
C ARG A 151 4.77 -4.59 18.01
N ALA A 152 5.20 -3.82 19.00
CA ALA A 152 4.66 -2.47 19.24
C ALA A 152 4.88 -1.55 18.02
N VAL A 153 6.11 -1.51 17.48
CA VAL A 153 6.43 -0.70 16.29
C VAL A 153 5.56 -1.12 15.10
N ARG A 154 5.37 -2.41 14.89
CA ARG A 154 4.48 -2.92 13.82
C ARG A 154 3.05 -2.44 13.99
N ILE A 155 2.49 -2.54 15.20
CA ILE A 155 1.13 -2.09 15.49
C ILE A 155 1.03 -0.58 15.22
N TRP A 156 1.92 0.22 15.78
CA TRP A 156 1.88 1.68 15.60
C TRP A 156 2.05 2.10 14.14
N SER A 157 2.95 1.44 13.39
CA SER A 157 3.12 1.73 11.96
C SER A 157 1.85 1.47 11.15
N TRP A 158 1.19 0.34 11.38
CA TRP A 158 -0.06 0.03 10.68
C TRP A 158 -1.21 0.94 11.14
N SER A 159 -1.30 1.24 12.43
CA SER A 159 -2.28 2.22 12.95
C SER A 159 -2.10 3.58 12.32
N ALA A 160 -0.85 4.04 12.13
CA ALA A 160 -0.56 5.30 11.47
C ALA A 160 -1.07 5.31 10.01
N ILE A 161 -0.90 4.22 9.27
CA ILE A 161 -1.41 4.13 7.88
C ILE A 161 -2.95 4.17 7.86
N VAL A 162 -3.61 3.45 8.76
CA VAL A 162 -5.08 3.47 8.86
C VAL A 162 -5.58 4.86 9.24
N THR A 163 -4.93 5.50 10.22
CA THR A 163 -5.26 6.87 10.63
C THR A 163 -5.07 7.86 9.47
N LEU A 164 -3.95 7.75 8.75
CA LEU A 164 -3.67 8.61 7.60
C LEU A 164 -4.73 8.45 6.50
N ALA A 165 -5.14 7.21 6.20
CA ALA A 165 -6.19 6.93 5.24
C ALA A 165 -7.54 7.49 5.69
N TYR A 166 -7.87 7.37 6.98
CA TYR A 166 -9.08 7.94 7.56
C TYR A 166 -9.07 9.48 7.45
N VAL A 167 -7.98 10.12 7.86
CA VAL A 167 -7.83 11.58 7.78
C VAL A 167 -7.92 12.05 6.32
N GLU A 168 -7.29 11.36 5.37
CA GLU A 168 -7.42 11.67 3.94
C GLU A 168 -8.89 11.62 3.51
N GLY A 169 -9.64 10.59 3.91
CA GLY A 169 -11.08 10.49 3.62
C GLY A 169 -11.87 11.66 4.19
N CYS A 170 -11.62 12.02 5.45
CA CYS A 170 -12.25 13.17 6.09
C CYS A 170 -11.97 14.48 5.33
N THR A 171 -10.73 14.70 4.88
CA THR A 171 -10.39 15.89 4.10
C THR A 171 -11.14 15.95 2.77
N ARG A 172 -11.30 14.80 2.08
CA ARG A 172 -12.03 14.71 0.81
C ARG A 172 -13.52 14.99 0.97
N THR A 173 -14.09 14.51 2.06
CA THR A 173 -15.51 14.74 2.38
C THR A 173 -15.74 16.19 2.82
N TYR A 174 -14.93 16.70 3.76
CA TYR A 174 -15.06 18.07 4.26
C TYR A 174 -14.92 19.14 3.16
N LEU A 175 -14.02 18.92 2.22
CA LEU A 175 -13.82 19.83 1.09
C LEU A 175 -14.80 19.57 -0.07
N ASN A 176 -15.76 18.69 0.12
CA ASN A 176 -16.75 18.29 -0.88
C ASN A 176 -16.11 17.87 -2.23
N LYS A 177 -14.88 17.28 -2.17
CA LYS A 177 -14.16 16.83 -3.37
C LYS A 177 -14.59 15.47 -3.89
N HIS A 178 -15.21 14.65 -3.03
CA HIS A 178 -15.73 13.34 -3.34
C HIS A 178 -17.02 13.10 -2.56
N TRP A 179 -17.89 12.30 -3.11
CA TRP A 179 -18.97 11.71 -2.35
C TRP A 179 -18.42 10.83 -1.23
N VAL A 180 -19.12 10.74 -0.10
CA VAL A 180 -18.66 9.90 1.01
C VAL A 180 -18.53 8.43 0.60
N THR A 181 -19.38 7.97 -0.28
CA THR A 181 -19.31 6.61 -0.82
C THR A 181 -18.10 6.38 -1.74
N ASP A 182 -17.57 7.43 -2.43
CA ASP A 182 -16.29 7.35 -3.14
C ASP A 182 -15.12 7.12 -2.18
N VAL A 183 -15.18 7.74 -1.00
CA VAL A 183 -14.17 7.58 0.05
C VAL A 183 -14.17 6.14 0.56
N PHE A 184 -15.34 5.58 0.88
CA PHE A 184 -15.46 4.17 1.27
C PHE A 184 -14.98 3.22 0.16
N GLY A 185 -15.34 3.50 -1.10
CA GLY A 185 -14.84 2.76 -2.25
C GLY A 185 -13.31 2.82 -2.36
N GLY A 186 -12.73 4.00 -2.13
CA GLY A 186 -11.28 4.20 -2.11
C GLY A 186 -10.57 3.39 -1.01
N TRP A 187 -11.14 3.33 0.19
CA TRP A 187 -10.61 2.49 1.27
C TRP A 187 -10.75 1.01 0.98
N ALA A 188 -11.89 0.56 0.46
CA ALA A 188 -12.11 -0.84 0.14
C ALA A 188 -11.15 -1.32 -0.95
N VAL A 189 -11.10 -0.63 -2.08
CA VAL A 189 -10.21 -0.96 -3.20
C VAL A 189 -8.74 -0.85 -2.79
N GLY A 190 -8.36 0.27 -2.17
CA GLY A 190 -6.98 0.50 -1.72
C GLY A 190 -6.52 -0.52 -0.68
N GLY A 191 -7.38 -0.85 0.30
CA GLY A 191 -7.09 -1.86 1.32
C GLY A 191 -6.92 -3.25 0.72
N ALA A 192 -7.80 -3.64 -0.18
CA ALA A 192 -7.73 -4.92 -0.86
C ALA A 192 -6.48 -5.03 -1.77
N MET A 193 -6.13 -3.96 -2.51
CA MET A 193 -4.89 -3.89 -3.28
C MET A 193 -3.64 -4.03 -2.39
N LEU A 194 -3.64 -3.35 -1.24
CA LEU A 194 -2.56 -3.49 -0.26
C LEU A 194 -2.41 -4.93 0.22
N LEU A 195 -3.52 -5.61 0.55
CA LEU A 195 -3.48 -7.00 0.97
C LEU A 195 -2.89 -7.90 -0.12
N VAL A 196 -3.35 -7.77 -1.37
CA VAL A 196 -2.79 -8.54 -2.51
C VAL A 196 -1.30 -8.26 -2.65
N THR A 197 -0.88 -6.99 -2.56
CA THR A 197 0.54 -6.60 -2.65
C THR A 197 1.36 -7.25 -1.54
N VAL A 198 0.87 -7.20 -0.29
CA VAL A 198 1.56 -7.78 0.86
C VAL A 198 1.68 -9.31 0.75
N PHE A 199 0.60 -10.00 0.35
CA PHE A 199 0.64 -11.46 0.17
C PHE A 199 1.60 -11.87 -0.94
N ALA A 200 1.54 -11.20 -2.10
CA ALA A 200 2.45 -11.48 -3.21
C ALA A 200 3.91 -11.16 -2.86
N ALA A 201 4.14 -10.06 -2.14
CA ALA A 201 5.47 -9.66 -1.68
C ALA A 201 6.06 -10.65 -0.67
N ARG A 202 5.26 -11.20 0.25
CA ARG A 202 5.69 -12.26 1.16
C ARG A 202 6.17 -13.48 0.38
N ALA A 203 5.38 -13.96 -0.59
CA ALA A 203 5.79 -15.09 -1.43
C ALA A 203 7.12 -14.83 -2.14
N LEU A 204 7.37 -13.57 -2.57
CA LEU A 204 8.64 -13.18 -3.20
C LEU A 204 9.82 -13.16 -2.21
N LEU A 205 9.58 -12.71 -0.97
CA LEU A 205 10.62 -12.62 0.07
C LEU A 205 10.91 -14.00 0.68
N ASP A 206 9.90 -14.84 0.91
CA ASP A 206 10.03 -16.16 1.53
C ASP A 206 10.66 -17.21 0.59
N ALA A 207 10.49 -17.05 -0.73
CA ALA A 207 11.11 -17.94 -1.72
C ALA A 207 12.66 -18.02 -1.62
N ARG A 208 13.31 -17.12 -0.88
CA ARG A 208 14.73 -17.17 -0.55
C ARG A 208 15.05 -18.13 0.59
N ARG A 209 14.17 -18.22 1.58
CA ARG A 209 14.39 -19.07 2.76
C ARG A 209 14.27 -20.56 2.45
N MET A 210 13.63 -20.88 1.33
CA MET A 210 13.42 -22.28 0.90
C MET A 210 14.39 -22.73 -0.20
N ALA A 211 15.26 -21.85 -0.75
CA ALA A 211 16.31 -22.28 -1.64
C ALA A 211 17.35 -23.02 -0.80
N PRO A 212 17.52 -24.36 -0.94
CA PRO A 212 18.58 -25.07 -0.24
C PRO A 212 19.90 -24.45 -0.69
N ASP A 213 20.87 -24.34 0.23
CA ASP A 213 22.26 -24.05 -0.08
C ASP A 213 22.76 -25.14 -1.06
N GLY A 214 22.39 -24.98 -2.32
CA GLY A 214 22.81 -25.84 -3.41
C GLY A 214 24.28 -25.57 -3.69
N ASP A 215 25.08 -26.62 -3.55
CA ASP A 215 26.51 -26.73 -3.83
C ASP A 215 27.48 -26.31 -2.71
N ALA A 216 27.30 -26.84 -1.53
CA ALA A 216 28.44 -27.34 -0.83
C ALA A 216 28.79 -28.70 -1.46
N SER A 217 29.58 -28.69 -2.56
CA SER A 217 30.23 -29.87 -3.13
C SER A 217 30.88 -30.67 -1.99
N PRO A 218 30.54 -31.94 -1.77
CA PRO A 218 31.20 -32.73 -0.79
C PRO A 218 32.57 -33.17 -1.34
N ASN A 219 33.55 -32.30 -1.33
CA ASN A 219 34.91 -32.73 -1.43
C ASN A 219 35.33 -33.33 -0.07
N ARG A 220 34.87 -34.55 0.18
CA ARG A 220 35.31 -35.39 1.27
C ARG A 220 36.48 -36.22 0.82
N SER A 221 37.65 -35.79 1.19
CA SER A 221 38.74 -36.66 1.47
C SER A 221 39.79 -35.93 2.32
N ASN A 222 39.52 -35.73 3.60
CA ASN A 222 40.59 -35.76 4.60
C ASN A 222 40.03 -35.88 6.03
N PRO A 223 40.08 -37.03 6.70
CA PRO A 223 39.69 -37.19 8.09
C PRO A 223 40.89 -37.06 9.04
N ALA A 224 41.58 -35.92 9.06
CA ALA A 224 42.60 -35.72 10.07
C ALA A 224 42.93 -34.23 10.21
N SER A 225 42.13 -33.52 11.03
CA SER A 225 42.62 -32.42 11.88
C SER A 225 41.41 -31.71 12.55
N ARG A 226 41.03 -32.20 13.74
CA ARG A 226 40.24 -31.40 14.66
C ARG A 226 41.19 -30.56 15.50
N PRO A 227 41.03 -29.23 15.52
CA PRO A 227 41.26 -28.44 16.73
C PRO A 227 39.95 -28.02 17.35
N ARG A 228 39.80 -28.40 18.62
CA ARG A 228 38.83 -27.85 19.52
C ARG A 228 39.14 -26.37 19.77
N HIS A 229 38.35 -25.48 19.22
CA HIS A 229 38.20 -24.12 19.79
C HIS A 229 36.74 -23.81 19.94
N ARG A 230 36.31 -23.94 21.18
CA ARG A 230 35.05 -23.42 21.74
C ARG A 230 35.23 -21.90 21.85
N ALA A 231 34.74 -21.15 20.90
CA ALA A 231 34.62 -19.69 21.01
C ALA A 231 33.13 -19.34 21.08
N LEU A 232 32.82 -18.61 22.12
CA LEU A 232 31.54 -18.02 22.45
C LEU A 232 31.03 -17.18 21.27
N ALA A 233 30.17 -17.73 20.42
CA ALA A 233 29.41 -16.96 19.47
C ALA A 233 28.16 -16.46 20.21
N GLY A 234 28.12 -15.14 20.46
CA GLY A 234 26.93 -14.47 20.93
C GLY A 234 25.77 -14.75 19.98
N VAL A 235 24.71 -15.31 20.54
CA VAL A 235 23.43 -15.50 19.86
C VAL A 235 22.91 -14.09 19.52
N MET A 236 23.04 -13.68 18.27
CA MET A 236 22.21 -12.61 17.74
C MET A 236 20.79 -13.15 17.62
N PRO A 237 19.76 -12.44 18.10
CA PRO A 237 18.39 -12.86 17.92
C PRO A 237 18.07 -12.85 16.43
N ASP A 238 17.55 -13.98 15.94
CA ASP A 238 17.00 -14.12 14.59
C ASP A 238 15.89 -13.07 14.38
N CYS A 239 16.10 -12.17 13.45
CA CYS A 239 15.07 -11.27 12.93
C CYS A 239 14.37 -11.89 11.72
#